data_9f629486a4f9c2e7f45f12e094041a96
#
_entry.id   9f629486a4f9c2e7f45f12e094041a96
#
_cell.length_a   1.000
_cell.length_b   1.000
_cell.length_c   1.000
_cell.angle_alpha   90.00
_cell.angle_beta   90.00
_cell.angle_gamma   90.00
#
_symmetry.space_group_name_H-M   'P 1'
#
loop_
_entity.id
_entity.type
_entity.pdbx_description
1 polymer ?
#
loop_
_entity_poly.entity_id
_entity_poly.type
_entity_poly.pdbx_seq_one_letter_code
_entity_poly.pdbx_strand_id
1 'polypeptide(L)'
;ALIMWSVPAIARLLGGNPALAMWLGVANPVMYLHLIGGMHNESLMVGLVCAGLLLALRRRYVVGVALIGVAVALKATAIIAMPFVVWMLMRFIAAKWDGRRYPLAFVLAGLWVAVETMVAITVVTILSGSSWGWVSQLSGNSKVINPLAFPSLLASVATPFAIYINDDITFNQVLGWCRVICQVLMLAGLVVVWWRYRRTDQDAIK
;
A
#
# COMPACT_ATOMS: atom_id res chain seq x y z
N ALA A 1 0.80 18.61 3.01
CA ALA A 1 2.25 18.88 3.06
C ALA A 1 3.09 17.66 2.63
N LEU A 2 2.99 16.48 3.29
CA LEU A 2 3.83 15.30 2.97
C LEU A 2 3.68 14.82 1.53
N ILE A 3 2.46 14.69 1.02
CA ILE A 3 2.19 14.26 -0.36
C ILE A 3 2.76 15.28 -1.36
N MET A 4 2.55 16.57 -1.12
CA MET A 4 3.09 17.66 -1.97
C MET A 4 4.61 17.66 -2.04
N TRP A 5 5.26 17.27 -0.97
CA TRP A 5 6.72 17.18 -0.92
C TRP A 5 7.24 15.90 -1.59
N SER A 6 6.60 14.76 -1.33
CA SER A 6 7.12 13.45 -1.71
C SER A 6 6.80 13.07 -3.15
N VAL A 7 5.57 13.31 -3.63
CA VAL A 7 5.13 12.87 -4.97
C VAL A 7 5.97 13.47 -6.11
N PRO A 8 6.18 14.80 -6.20
CA PRO A 8 7.02 15.36 -7.25
C PRO A 8 8.51 15.00 -7.08
N ALA A 9 8.97 14.78 -5.85
CA ALA A 9 10.33 14.33 -5.59
C ALA A 9 10.55 12.88 -6.05
N ILE A 10 9.58 11.99 -5.81
CA ILE A 10 9.60 10.62 -6.34
C ILE A 10 9.61 10.64 -7.87
N ALA A 11 8.71 11.41 -8.49
CA ALA A 11 8.64 11.53 -9.94
C ALA A 11 9.98 11.97 -10.55
N ARG A 12 10.62 12.98 -9.94
CA ARG A 12 11.94 13.46 -10.39
C ARG A 12 13.01 12.38 -10.26
N LEU A 13 13.03 11.64 -9.15
CA LEU A 13 13.99 10.54 -8.94
C LEU A 13 13.81 9.39 -9.92
N LEU A 14 12.58 9.16 -10.38
CA LEU A 14 12.25 8.11 -11.35
C LEU A 14 12.28 8.58 -12.81
N GLY A 15 12.81 9.79 -13.08
CA GLY A 15 12.89 10.36 -14.44
C GLY A 15 11.57 10.85 -15.01
N GLY A 16 10.52 10.95 -14.17
CA GLY A 16 9.21 11.48 -14.55
C GLY A 16 9.11 13.00 -14.43
N ASN A 17 8.03 13.57 -14.96
CA ASN A 17 7.76 15.00 -14.88
C ASN A 17 7.16 15.35 -13.49
N PRO A 18 7.87 16.10 -12.63
CA PRO A 18 7.39 16.44 -11.29
C PRO A 18 6.17 17.37 -11.28
N ALA A 19 6.02 18.25 -12.30
CA ALA A 19 4.86 19.13 -12.40
C ALA A 19 3.60 18.33 -12.75
N LEU A 20 3.71 17.38 -13.69
CA LEU A 20 2.61 16.47 -14.02
C LEU A 20 2.24 15.58 -12.84
N ALA A 21 3.22 15.04 -12.12
CA ALA A 21 2.97 14.24 -10.91
C ALA A 21 2.29 15.06 -9.81
N MET A 22 2.68 16.33 -9.63
CA MET A 22 2.01 17.25 -8.71
C MET A 22 0.57 17.50 -9.13
N TRP A 23 0.32 17.77 -10.41
CA TRP A 23 -1.01 18.01 -10.94
C TRP A 23 -1.92 16.79 -10.76
N LEU A 24 -1.49 15.63 -11.21
CA LEU A 24 -2.30 14.40 -11.16
C LEU A 24 -2.46 13.85 -9.73
N GLY A 25 -1.40 13.88 -8.93
CA GLY A 25 -1.37 13.24 -7.62
C GLY A 25 -1.77 14.14 -6.45
N VAL A 26 -1.81 15.46 -6.64
CA VAL A 26 -2.04 16.41 -5.54
C VAL A 26 -3.06 17.48 -5.89
N ALA A 27 -2.88 18.17 -7.02
CA ALA A 27 -3.73 19.29 -7.40
C ALA A 27 -5.03 18.87 -8.10
N ASN A 28 -5.22 17.57 -8.33
CA ASN A 28 -6.44 17.04 -8.89
C ASN A 28 -7.63 17.31 -7.93
N PRO A 29 -8.74 17.90 -8.41
CA PRO A 29 -9.91 18.20 -7.58
C PRO A 29 -10.45 16.98 -6.82
N VAL A 30 -10.44 15.78 -7.42
CA VAL A 30 -10.88 14.54 -6.77
C VAL A 30 -10.03 14.23 -5.55
N MET A 31 -8.70 14.38 -5.66
CA MET A 31 -7.78 14.17 -4.53
C MET A 31 -8.01 15.20 -3.43
N TYR A 32 -8.27 16.45 -3.82
CA TYR A 32 -8.56 17.53 -2.87
C TYR A 32 -9.86 17.28 -2.10
N LEU A 33 -10.93 16.97 -2.81
CA LEU A 33 -12.22 16.68 -2.19
C LEU A 33 -12.20 15.43 -1.34
N HIS A 34 -11.48 14.37 -1.79
CA HIS A 34 -11.47 13.10 -1.10
C HIS A 34 -10.48 13.08 0.08
N LEU A 35 -9.27 13.61 -0.09
CA LEU A 35 -8.23 13.57 0.94
C LEU A 35 -8.35 14.69 1.96
N ILE A 36 -8.87 15.86 1.60
CA ILE A 36 -8.98 17.03 2.48
C ILE A 36 -10.42 17.21 2.95
N GLY A 37 -11.39 17.21 2.02
CA GLY A 37 -12.81 17.41 2.34
C GLY A 37 -13.43 16.25 3.12
N GLY A 38 -12.94 15.02 2.92
CA GLY A 38 -13.44 13.83 3.61
C GLY A 38 -12.97 13.69 5.05
N MET A 39 -12.06 14.52 5.55
CA MET A 39 -11.44 14.45 6.89
C MET A 39 -10.98 13.03 7.29
N HIS A 40 -10.58 12.23 6.31
CA HIS A 40 -10.17 10.84 6.51
C HIS A 40 -8.69 10.73 6.84
N ASN A 41 -8.35 9.75 7.67
CA ASN A 41 -6.96 9.41 8.00
C ASN A 41 -6.15 8.93 6.79
N GLU A 42 -6.82 8.67 5.65
CA GLU A 42 -6.19 8.29 4.38
C GLU A 42 -5.14 9.31 3.90
N SER A 43 -5.41 10.60 4.05
CA SER A 43 -4.47 11.65 3.61
C SER A 43 -3.16 11.61 4.39
N LEU A 44 -3.23 11.34 5.70
CA LEU A 44 -2.05 11.17 6.54
C LEU A 44 -1.31 9.86 6.21
N MET A 45 -2.05 8.75 6.10
CA MET A 45 -1.51 7.45 5.72
C MET A 45 -0.78 7.52 4.37
N VAL A 46 -1.43 8.03 3.33
CA VAL A 46 -0.83 8.17 1.99
C VAL A 46 0.40 9.10 2.04
N GLY A 47 0.32 10.19 2.79
CA GLY A 47 1.44 11.10 2.98
C GLY A 47 2.65 10.44 3.61
N LEU A 48 2.45 9.62 4.65
CA LEU A 48 3.50 8.86 5.31
C LEU A 48 4.08 7.77 4.40
N VAL A 49 3.23 7.05 3.66
CA VAL A 49 3.68 6.04 2.68
C VAL A 49 4.53 6.70 1.60
N CYS A 50 4.08 7.79 0.98
CA CYS A 50 4.84 8.49 -0.05
C CYS A 50 6.16 9.06 0.49
N ALA A 51 6.16 9.64 1.69
CA ALA A 51 7.38 10.12 2.33
C ALA A 51 8.35 8.97 2.63
N GLY A 52 7.84 7.86 3.16
CA GLY A 52 8.62 6.66 3.44
C GLY A 52 9.22 6.04 2.18
N LEU A 53 8.46 5.93 1.09
CA LEU A 53 8.96 5.47 -0.21
C LEU A 53 10.03 6.41 -0.77
N LEU A 54 9.85 7.74 -0.67
CA LEU A 54 10.86 8.71 -1.08
C LEU A 54 12.17 8.51 -0.32
N LEU A 55 12.09 8.29 0.99
CA LEU A 55 13.28 8.05 1.82
C LEU A 55 13.94 6.70 1.51
N ALA A 56 13.17 5.66 1.26
CA ALA A 56 13.69 4.37 0.81
C ALA A 56 14.41 4.49 -0.54
N LEU A 57 13.84 5.22 -1.50
CA LEU A 57 14.50 5.54 -2.78
C LEU A 57 15.80 6.31 -2.58
N ARG A 58 15.89 7.18 -1.57
CA ARG A 58 17.11 7.89 -1.17
C ARG A 58 18.03 7.04 -0.28
N ARG A 59 17.84 5.73 -0.21
CA ARG A 59 18.61 4.76 0.60
C ARG A 59 18.55 5.01 2.12
N ARG A 60 17.62 5.84 2.60
CA ARG A 60 17.34 6.06 4.03
C ARG A 60 16.29 5.06 4.53
N TYR A 61 16.62 3.78 4.47
CA TYR A 61 15.66 2.70 4.70
C TYR A 61 15.04 2.72 6.09
N VAL A 62 15.84 2.96 7.14
CA VAL A 62 15.35 3.01 8.53
C VAL A 62 14.20 4.00 8.68
N VAL A 63 14.42 5.26 8.32
CA VAL A 63 13.37 6.28 8.45
C VAL A 63 12.21 6.00 7.48
N GLY A 64 12.52 5.48 6.29
CA GLY A 64 11.50 5.13 5.29
C GLY A 64 10.55 4.05 5.80
N VAL A 65 11.08 2.95 6.33
CA VAL A 65 10.28 1.84 6.88
C VAL A 65 9.53 2.28 8.14
N ALA A 66 10.17 3.05 9.03
CA ALA A 66 9.51 3.57 10.21
C ALA A 66 8.27 4.41 9.85
N LEU A 67 8.37 5.33 8.87
CA LEU A 67 7.21 6.13 8.41
C LEU A 67 6.10 5.26 7.80
N ILE A 68 6.47 4.25 7.00
CA ILE A 68 5.46 3.33 6.46
C ILE A 68 4.87 2.46 7.59
N GLY A 69 5.66 2.06 8.58
CA GLY A 69 5.19 1.34 9.77
C GLY A 69 4.15 2.16 10.57
N VAL A 70 4.39 3.46 10.75
CA VAL A 70 3.40 4.38 11.33
C VAL A 70 2.15 4.46 10.45
N ALA A 71 2.31 4.50 9.12
CA ALA A 71 1.17 4.48 8.20
C ALA A 71 0.35 3.17 8.32
N VAL A 72 1.01 2.02 8.51
CA VAL A 72 0.35 0.72 8.75
C VAL A 72 -0.42 0.73 10.07
N ALA A 73 0.12 1.35 11.13
CA ALA A 73 -0.58 1.52 12.40
C ALA A 73 -1.85 2.39 12.26
N LEU A 74 -1.84 3.39 11.35
CA LEU A 74 -3.02 4.19 11.06
C LEU A 74 -4.04 3.43 10.20
N LYS A 75 -3.57 2.67 9.22
CA LYS A 75 -4.42 1.88 8.32
C LYS A 75 -3.62 0.73 7.71
N ALA A 76 -4.07 -0.50 7.96
CA ALA A 76 -3.38 -1.73 7.55
C ALA A 76 -3.11 -1.82 6.03
N THR A 77 -3.90 -1.14 5.18
CA THR A 77 -3.69 -1.12 3.73
C THR A 77 -2.35 -0.54 3.31
N ALA A 78 -1.70 0.28 4.13
CA ALA A 78 -0.36 0.80 3.87
C ALA A 78 0.71 -0.30 3.76
N ILE A 79 0.45 -1.51 4.29
CA ILE A 79 1.35 -2.67 4.22
C ILE A 79 1.68 -3.06 2.76
N ILE A 80 0.82 -2.71 1.79
CA ILE A 80 1.02 -2.96 0.36
C ILE A 80 2.32 -2.32 -0.16
N ALA A 81 2.81 -1.26 0.48
CA ALA A 81 4.08 -0.63 0.12
C ALA A 81 5.32 -1.45 0.55
N MET A 82 5.19 -2.30 1.58
CA MET A 82 6.34 -3.02 2.18
C MET A 82 7.07 -3.97 1.23
N PRO A 83 6.40 -4.79 0.39
CA PRO A 83 7.10 -5.66 -0.56
C PRO A 83 8.04 -4.92 -1.51
N PHE A 84 7.67 -3.69 -1.91
CA PHE A 84 8.52 -2.86 -2.76
C PHE A 84 9.76 -2.36 -2.02
N VAL A 85 9.61 -1.98 -0.75
CA VAL A 85 10.74 -1.57 0.10
C VAL A 85 11.67 -2.75 0.39
N VAL A 86 11.12 -3.94 0.69
CA VAL A 86 11.90 -5.18 0.85
C VAL A 86 12.70 -5.45 -0.41
N TRP A 87 12.10 -5.30 -1.60
CA TRP A 87 12.78 -5.49 -2.87
C TRP A 87 13.92 -4.48 -3.09
N MET A 88 13.69 -3.20 -2.81
CA MET A 88 14.73 -2.16 -2.89
C MET A 88 15.89 -2.44 -1.93
N LEU A 89 15.58 -2.79 -0.69
CA LEU A 89 16.59 -3.11 0.33
C LEU A 89 17.36 -4.39 -0.01
N MET A 90 16.68 -5.43 -0.47
CA MET A 90 17.30 -6.66 -0.95
C MET A 90 18.34 -6.35 -2.05
N ARG A 91 17.96 -5.58 -3.06
CA ARG A 91 18.89 -5.20 -4.14
C ARG A 91 20.11 -4.43 -3.60
N PHE A 92 19.87 -3.51 -2.66
CA PHE A 92 20.94 -2.76 -2.00
C PHE A 92 21.91 -3.66 -1.23
N ILE A 93 21.40 -4.65 -0.48
CA ILE A 93 22.21 -5.62 0.27
C ILE A 93 22.96 -6.54 -0.72
N ALA A 94 22.25 -7.09 -1.71
CA ALA A 94 22.83 -8.01 -2.69
C ALA A 94 23.94 -7.36 -3.52
N ALA A 95 23.82 -6.07 -3.84
CA ALA A 95 24.87 -5.33 -4.54
C ALA A 95 26.18 -5.26 -3.75
N LYS A 96 26.11 -5.23 -2.40
CA LYS A 96 27.30 -5.28 -1.53
C LYS A 96 27.96 -6.66 -1.49
N TRP A 97 27.29 -7.72 -1.95
CA TRP A 97 27.74 -9.09 -1.95
C TRP A 97 27.98 -9.65 -3.35
N ASP A 98 28.35 -8.80 -4.30
CA ASP A 98 28.59 -9.14 -5.71
C ASP A 98 27.43 -9.94 -6.37
N GLY A 99 26.21 -9.74 -5.88
CA GLY A 99 25.01 -10.36 -6.44
C GLY A 99 24.84 -11.86 -6.22
N ARG A 100 25.77 -12.54 -5.54
CA ARG A 100 25.75 -14.02 -5.44
C ARG A 100 24.77 -14.59 -4.41
N ARG A 101 24.22 -13.76 -3.51
CA ARG A 101 23.39 -14.21 -2.37
C ARG A 101 22.00 -13.54 -2.33
N TYR A 102 21.35 -13.43 -3.49
CA TYR A 102 20.00 -12.84 -3.59
C TYR A 102 18.98 -13.44 -2.61
N PRO A 103 18.84 -14.78 -2.46
CA PRO A 103 17.86 -15.35 -1.52
C PRO A 103 18.11 -14.93 -0.08
N LEU A 104 19.37 -14.94 0.36
CA LEU A 104 19.74 -14.51 1.71
C LEU A 104 19.50 -13.03 1.92
N ALA A 105 19.84 -12.20 0.93
CA ALA A 105 19.56 -10.75 0.97
C ALA A 105 18.05 -10.47 1.06
N PHE A 106 17.23 -11.27 0.36
CA PHE A 106 15.77 -11.17 0.44
C PHE A 106 15.24 -11.50 1.84
N VAL A 107 15.68 -12.60 2.41
CA VAL A 107 15.28 -13.03 3.76
C VAL A 107 15.70 -11.98 4.80
N LEU A 108 16.94 -11.49 4.74
CA LEU A 108 17.41 -10.46 5.67
C LEU A 108 16.66 -9.13 5.51
N ALA A 109 16.43 -8.69 4.28
CA ALA A 109 15.64 -7.49 4.03
C ALA A 109 14.21 -7.64 4.54
N GLY A 110 13.57 -8.79 4.29
CA GLY A 110 12.21 -9.08 4.74
C GLY A 110 12.10 -9.11 6.26
N LEU A 111 13.00 -9.81 6.93
CA LEU A 111 13.04 -9.89 8.40
C LEU A 111 13.27 -8.50 9.01
N TRP A 112 14.23 -7.75 8.48
CA TRP A 112 14.54 -6.41 8.98
C TRP A 112 13.35 -5.46 8.83
N VAL A 113 12.72 -5.41 7.64
CA VAL A 113 11.52 -4.59 7.39
C VAL A 113 10.37 -5.02 8.30
N ALA A 114 10.16 -6.33 8.49
CA ALA A 114 9.10 -6.84 9.36
C ALA A 114 9.32 -6.42 10.82
N VAL A 115 10.54 -6.61 11.35
CA VAL A 115 10.88 -6.22 12.73
C VAL A 115 10.71 -4.72 12.94
N GLU A 116 11.26 -3.91 12.04
CA GLU A 116 11.16 -2.45 12.16
C GLU A 116 9.72 -1.95 12.06
N THR A 117 8.92 -2.54 11.17
CA THR A 117 7.48 -2.26 11.07
C THR A 117 6.76 -2.60 12.37
N MET A 118 7.04 -3.78 12.95
CA MET A 118 6.47 -4.17 14.24
C MET A 118 6.86 -3.23 15.36
N VAL A 119 8.12 -2.80 15.40
CA VAL A 119 8.59 -1.79 16.37
C VAL A 119 7.82 -0.48 16.18
N ALA A 120 7.68 0.02 14.95
CA ALA A 120 6.95 1.25 14.68
C ALA A 120 5.48 1.17 15.13
N ILE A 121 4.81 0.06 14.80
CA ILE A 121 3.42 -0.21 15.23
C ILE A 121 3.32 -0.25 16.75
N THR A 122 4.23 -0.96 17.41
CA THR A 122 4.25 -1.08 18.88
C THR A 122 4.44 0.28 19.54
N VAL A 123 5.39 1.08 19.06
CA VAL A 123 5.63 2.43 19.58
C VAL A 123 4.38 3.30 19.42
N VAL A 124 3.75 3.30 18.25
CA VAL A 124 2.50 4.06 18.03
C VAL A 124 1.40 3.59 18.96
N THR A 125 1.23 2.26 19.12
CA THR A 125 0.20 1.68 19.99
C THR A 125 0.39 2.09 21.45
N ILE A 126 1.65 2.06 21.94
CA ILE A 126 1.97 2.46 23.32
C ILE A 126 1.75 3.98 23.49
N LEU A 127 2.28 4.81 22.59
CA LEU A 127 2.18 6.26 22.68
C LEU A 127 0.74 6.78 22.56
N SER A 128 -0.10 6.09 21.80
CA SER A 128 -1.52 6.43 21.67
C SER A 128 -2.37 5.99 22.85
N GLY A 129 -1.82 5.22 23.79
CA GLY A 129 -2.59 4.61 24.89
C GLY A 129 -3.61 3.56 24.43
N SER A 130 -3.54 3.15 23.16
CA SER A 130 -4.45 2.18 22.58
C SER A 130 -4.09 0.76 23.01
N SER A 131 -5.12 -0.09 23.19
CA SER A 131 -4.89 -1.53 23.38
C SER A 131 -4.67 -2.22 22.01
N TRP A 132 -4.06 -3.41 22.03
CA TRP A 132 -3.93 -4.25 20.83
C TRP A 132 -5.27 -4.72 20.24
N GLY A 133 -6.40 -4.38 20.87
CA GLY A 133 -7.75 -4.67 20.38
C GLY A 133 -8.08 -4.14 18.99
N TRP A 134 -7.32 -3.13 18.48
CA TRP A 134 -7.49 -2.65 17.13
C TRP A 134 -7.21 -3.73 16.07
N VAL A 135 -6.38 -4.74 16.38
CA VAL A 135 -6.10 -5.88 15.48
C VAL A 135 -7.38 -6.66 15.19
N SER A 136 -8.27 -6.84 16.19
CA SER A 136 -9.55 -7.51 16.00
C SER A 136 -10.51 -6.71 15.10
N GLN A 137 -10.38 -5.39 15.07
CA GLN A 137 -11.20 -4.53 14.22
C GLN A 137 -10.87 -4.69 12.73
N LEU A 138 -9.67 -5.21 12.37
CA LEU A 138 -9.32 -5.49 10.98
C LEU A 138 -10.27 -6.50 10.34
N SER A 139 -10.73 -7.49 11.10
CA SER A 139 -11.71 -8.46 10.64
C SER A 139 -13.15 -7.89 10.57
N GLY A 140 -13.46 -6.90 11.40
CA GLY A 140 -14.76 -6.22 11.43
C GLY A 140 -15.04 -5.39 10.16
N ASN A 141 -14.02 -4.79 9.59
CA ASN A 141 -14.14 -3.97 8.37
C ASN A 141 -14.62 -4.75 7.14
N SER A 142 -14.48 -6.08 7.14
CA SER A 142 -15.01 -6.93 6.06
C SER A 142 -16.54 -6.95 5.99
N LYS A 143 -17.21 -6.58 7.08
CA LYS A 143 -18.69 -6.55 7.19
C LYS A 143 -19.28 -5.24 6.64
N VAL A 144 -18.48 -4.20 6.51
CA VAL A 144 -18.95 -2.90 5.98
C VAL A 144 -19.14 -3.01 4.47
N ILE A 145 -20.37 -2.71 4.02
CA ILE A 145 -20.72 -2.65 2.59
C ILE A 145 -20.64 -1.19 2.15
N ASN A 146 -19.68 -0.89 1.28
CA ASN A 146 -19.66 0.39 0.57
C ASN A 146 -20.34 0.20 -0.79
N PRO A 147 -21.50 0.81 -1.03
CA PRO A 147 -22.26 0.60 -2.29
C PRO A 147 -21.48 1.00 -3.55
N LEU A 148 -20.57 1.99 -3.44
CA LEU A 148 -19.77 2.48 -4.57
C LEU A 148 -18.44 1.72 -4.73
N ALA A 149 -18.14 0.75 -3.85
CA ALA A 149 -16.95 -0.08 -4.04
C ALA A 149 -17.12 -1.00 -5.24
N PHE A 150 -16.08 -1.17 -6.05
CA PHE A 150 -16.11 -1.98 -7.27
C PHE A 150 -16.68 -3.40 -7.05
N PRO A 151 -16.31 -4.14 -5.98
CA PRO A 151 -16.94 -5.44 -5.71
C PRO A 151 -18.45 -5.34 -5.44
N SER A 152 -18.91 -4.26 -4.82
CA SER A 152 -20.35 -4.07 -4.53
C SER A 152 -21.14 -3.76 -5.80
N LEU A 153 -20.57 -2.97 -6.70
CA LEU A 153 -21.16 -2.69 -8.01
C LEU A 153 -21.26 -3.98 -8.84
N LEU A 154 -20.20 -4.79 -8.88
CA LEU A 154 -20.22 -6.09 -9.56
C LEU A 154 -21.26 -7.02 -8.94
N ALA A 155 -21.35 -7.07 -7.62
CA ALA A 155 -22.35 -7.89 -6.94
C ALA A 155 -23.78 -7.42 -7.25
N SER A 156 -24.02 -6.12 -7.31
CA SER A 156 -25.34 -5.57 -7.66
C SER A 156 -25.80 -6.00 -9.06
N VAL A 157 -24.86 -6.05 -10.01
CA VAL A 157 -25.15 -6.51 -11.39
C VAL A 157 -25.27 -8.04 -11.46
N ALA A 158 -24.42 -8.77 -10.74
CA ALA A 158 -24.36 -10.23 -10.82
C ALA A 158 -25.49 -10.92 -10.01
N THR A 159 -25.99 -10.31 -8.94
CA THR A 159 -26.99 -10.94 -8.05
C THR A 159 -28.30 -11.32 -8.77
N PRO A 160 -28.92 -10.49 -9.64
CA PRO A 160 -30.13 -10.88 -10.35
C PRO A 160 -29.94 -12.14 -11.20
N PHE A 161 -28.77 -12.26 -11.85
CA PHE A 161 -28.47 -13.46 -12.66
C PHE A 161 -28.21 -14.70 -11.79
N ALA A 162 -27.55 -14.52 -10.64
CA ALA A 162 -27.28 -15.60 -9.71
C ALA A 162 -28.57 -16.15 -9.09
N ILE A 163 -29.51 -15.29 -8.70
CA ILE A 163 -30.84 -15.67 -8.19
C ILE A 163 -31.65 -16.38 -9.25
N TYR A 164 -31.56 -15.94 -10.53
CA TYR A 164 -32.25 -16.62 -11.62
C TYR A 164 -31.80 -18.08 -11.80
N ILE A 165 -30.52 -18.38 -11.47
CA ILE A 165 -29.99 -19.75 -11.55
C ILE A 165 -30.35 -20.57 -10.30
N ASN A 166 -30.32 -19.93 -9.12
CA ASN A 166 -30.64 -20.56 -7.84
C ASN A 166 -31.17 -19.51 -6.85
N ASP A 167 -32.43 -19.66 -6.46
CA ASP A 167 -33.16 -18.76 -5.57
C ASP A 167 -32.58 -18.69 -4.14
N ASP A 168 -31.78 -19.69 -3.74
CA ASP A 168 -31.13 -19.70 -2.40
C ASP A 168 -29.93 -18.75 -2.30
N ILE A 169 -29.47 -18.19 -3.43
CA ILE A 169 -28.30 -17.32 -3.46
C ILE A 169 -28.67 -15.92 -2.98
N THR A 170 -27.96 -15.45 -1.95
CA THR A 170 -28.15 -14.11 -1.39
C THR A 170 -27.15 -13.10 -1.94
N PHE A 171 -27.50 -11.81 -1.93
CA PHE A 171 -26.59 -10.72 -2.28
C PHE A 171 -25.27 -10.79 -1.51
N ASN A 172 -25.30 -11.13 -0.21
CA ASN A 172 -24.09 -11.21 0.61
C ASN A 172 -23.13 -12.32 0.16
N GLN A 173 -23.65 -13.44 -0.34
CA GLN A 173 -22.83 -14.52 -0.90
C GLN A 173 -22.16 -14.06 -2.20
N VAL A 174 -22.93 -13.46 -3.12
CA VAL A 174 -22.39 -12.92 -4.37
C VAL A 174 -21.34 -11.84 -4.10
N LEU A 175 -21.61 -10.93 -3.15
CA LEU A 175 -20.68 -9.91 -2.72
C LEU A 175 -19.38 -10.52 -2.14
N GLY A 176 -19.50 -11.61 -1.38
CA GLY A 176 -18.36 -12.35 -0.87
C GLY A 176 -17.47 -12.87 -2.01
N TRP A 177 -18.06 -13.49 -3.02
CA TRP A 177 -17.34 -13.98 -4.20
C TRP A 177 -16.70 -12.84 -5.00
N CYS A 178 -17.44 -11.76 -5.26
CA CYS A 178 -16.91 -10.57 -5.94
C CYS A 178 -15.72 -9.96 -5.19
N ARG A 179 -15.76 -9.89 -3.85
CA ARG A 179 -14.66 -9.40 -3.02
C ARG A 179 -13.40 -10.26 -3.19
N VAL A 180 -13.54 -11.60 -3.10
CA VAL A 180 -12.41 -12.51 -3.26
C VAL A 180 -11.81 -12.38 -4.67
N ILE A 181 -12.63 -12.37 -5.71
CA ILE A 181 -12.17 -12.21 -7.11
C ILE A 181 -11.42 -10.88 -7.27
N CYS A 182 -11.98 -9.77 -6.79
CA CYS A 182 -11.34 -8.46 -6.87
C CYS A 182 -10.02 -8.40 -6.08
N GLN A 183 -9.94 -9.06 -4.92
CA GLN A 183 -8.70 -9.16 -4.14
C GLN A 183 -7.62 -9.95 -4.90
N VAL A 184 -7.99 -11.09 -5.47
CA VAL A 184 -7.06 -11.91 -6.28
C VAL A 184 -6.58 -11.12 -7.51
N LEU A 185 -7.48 -10.44 -8.22
CA LEU A 185 -7.12 -9.60 -9.37
C LEU A 185 -6.21 -8.45 -8.97
N MET A 186 -6.46 -7.80 -7.85
CA MET A 186 -5.62 -6.73 -7.32
C MET A 186 -4.21 -7.25 -7.00
N LEU A 187 -4.11 -8.39 -6.30
CA LEU A 187 -2.83 -9.00 -5.97
C LEU A 187 -2.08 -9.44 -7.23
N ALA A 188 -2.77 -10.06 -8.18
CA ALA A 188 -2.19 -10.42 -9.47
C ALA A 188 -1.68 -9.18 -10.22
N GLY A 189 -2.46 -8.10 -10.24
CA GLY A 189 -2.05 -6.81 -10.83
C GLY A 189 -0.80 -6.24 -10.17
N LEU A 190 -0.71 -6.28 -8.84
CA LEU A 190 0.48 -5.86 -8.11
C LEU A 190 1.71 -6.71 -8.47
N VAL A 191 1.54 -8.03 -8.57
CA VAL A 191 2.63 -8.94 -8.99
C VAL A 191 3.07 -8.65 -10.42
N VAL A 192 2.12 -8.41 -11.35
CA VAL A 192 2.44 -8.07 -12.74
C VAL A 192 3.20 -6.75 -12.82
N VAL A 193 2.75 -5.71 -12.12
CA VAL A 193 3.43 -4.41 -12.06
C VAL A 193 4.83 -4.59 -11.48
N TRP A 194 4.94 -5.28 -10.35
CA TRP A 194 6.23 -5.57 -9.75
C TRP A 194 7.15 -6.35 -10.72
N TRP A 195 6.65 -7.40 -11.36
CA TRP A 195 7.42 -8.21 -12.30
C TRP A 195 7.92 -7.40 -13.49
N ARG A 196 7.07 -6.53 -14.06
CA ARG A 196 7.42 -5.71 -15.22
C ARG A 196 8.48 -4.66 -14.87
N TYR A 197 8.39 -4.06 -13.69
CA TYR A 197 9.26 -2.94 -13.28
C TYR A 197 10.39 -3.33 -12.31
N ARG A 198 10.49 -4.59 -11.90
CA ARG A 198 11.51 -5.06 -10.94
C ARG A 198 12.95 -4.88 -11.41
N ARG A 199 13.18 -4.76 -12.72
CA ARG A 199 14.51 -4.56 -13.33
C ARG A 199 14.77 -3.11 -13.71
N THR A 200 13.85 -2.21 -13.48
CA THR A 200 14.06 -0.77 -13.72
C THR A 200 15.22 -0.34 -12.83
N ASP A 201 16.31 0.11 -13.46
CA ASP A 201 17.57 0.34 -12.78
C ASP A 201 17.45 1.43 -11.73
N GLN A 202 17.74 1.06 -10.49
CA GLN A 202 17.99 2.04 -9.43
C GLN A 202 19.29 2.83 -9.70
N ASP A 203 20.12 2.39 -10.65
CA ASP A 203 21.33 3.09 -11.07
C ASP A 203 21.04 4.35 -11.91
N ALA A 204 19.84 4.47 -12.46
CA ALA A 204 19.34 5.72 -13.03
C ALA A 204 18.98 6.77 -11.95
N ILE A 205 19.11 6.44 -10.67
CA ILE A 205 18.82 7.29 -9.51
C ILE A 205 20.12 7.81 -8.87
N LYS A 206 21.19 7.87 -9.65
CA LYS A 206 22.46 8.54 -9.26
C LYS A 206 22.35 10.04 -9.42
#